data_4bdc08cc8002cb7c7a1193b415ae20f8
#
_entry.id   4bdc08cc8002cb7c7a1193b415ae20f8
#
_cell.length_a   1.000
_cell.length_b   1.000
_cell.length_c   1.000
_cell.angle_alpha   90.00
_cell.angle_beta   90.00
_cell.angle_gamma   90.00
#
_symmetry.space_group_name_H-M   'P 1'
#
loop_
_entity.id
_entity.type
_entity.pdbx_description
1 polymer ?
#
loop_
_entity_poly.entity_id
_entity_poly.type
_entity_poly.pdbx_seq_one_letter_code
_entity_poly.pdbx_strand_id
1 'polypeptide(L)'
;MARSLAGFSTVEVLVALIVFDVGLLGAVTTTALTGRLLTEARDRTRVTIAASDRIELVRNAARAPGGCAALAGGTRPLGGGLSEQWTTAGSGPTRLLEIIITSTTARGIHADTVRTVVSCA
;
A
#
# COMPACT_ATOMS: atom_id res chain seq x y z
N MET A 1 6.19 36.47 -55.68
CA MET A 1 5.45 36.54 -54.43
C MET A 1 6.46 36.49 -53.28
N ALA A 2 6.76 37.65 -52.69
CA ALA A 2 7.68 37.72 -51.55
C ALA A 2 6.91 37.34 -50.24
N ARG A 3 7.26 36.24 -49.61
CA ARG A 3 6.77 35.91 -48.24
C ARG A 3 7.42 36.91 -47.27
N SER A 4 6.62 37.76 -46.65
CA SER A 4 7.08 38.59 -45.56
C SER A 4 7.43 37.63 -44.37
N LEU A 5 8.70 37.56 -44.02
CA LEU A 5 9.18 36.94 -42.79
C LEU A 5 8.77 37.88 -41.64
N ALA A 6 7.61 37.67 -41.06
CA ALA A 6 7.21 38.34 -39.83
C ALA A 6 8.13 37.82 -38.70
N GLY A 7 9.01 38.67 -38.19
CA GLY A 7 9.84 38.36 -37.04
C GLY A 7 9.00 38.30 -35.76
N PHE A 8 9.33 37.42 -34.83
CA PHE A 8 8.70 37.36 -33.51
C PHE A 8 8.91 38.66 -32.73
N SER A 9 7.84 39.15 -32.13
CA SER A 9 7.90 40.29 -31.22
C SER A 9 8.55 39.90 -29.89
N THR A 10 9.35 40.79 -29.32
CA THR A 10 9.95 40.58 -27.98
C THR A 10 8.90 40.26 -26.92
N VAL A 11 7.70 40.88 -27.06
CA VAL A 11 6.57 40.62 -26.15
C VAL A 11 6.06 39.17 -26.25
N GLU A 12 6.01 38.65 -27.49
CA GLU A 12 5.54 37.29 -27.77
C GLU A 12 6.49 36.23 -27.17
N VAL A 13 7.80 36.50 -27.23
CA VAL A 13 8.82 35.64 -26.59
C VAL A 13 8.68 35.69 -25.07
N LEU A 14 8.47 36.86 -24.47
CA LEU A 14 8.27 37.01 -23.04
C LEU A 14 7.01 36.26 -22.55
N VAL A 15 5.90 36.38 -23.24
CA VAL A 15 4.65 35.68 -22.92
C VAL A 15 4.85 34.16 -23.04
N ALA A 16 5.51 33.69 -24.10
CA ALA A 16 5.80 32.29 -24.29
C ALA A 16 6.66 31.70 -23.14
N LEU A 17 7.67 32.44 -22.69
CA LEU A 17 8.50 32.03 -21.54
C LEU A 17 7.69 31.93 -20.25
N ILE A 18 6.84 32.89 -19.93
CA ILE A 18 5.98 32.88 -18.74
C ILE A 18 5.04 31.65 -18.76
N VAL A 19 4.39 31.41 -19.90
CA VAL A 19 3.48 30.26 -20.06
C VAL A 19 4.24 28.93 -19.91
N PHE A 20 5.45 28.85 -20.47
CA PHE A 20 6.31 27.70 -20.38
C PHE A 20 6.73 27.42 -18.91
N ASP A 21 7.16 28.45 -18.18
CA ASP A 21 7.56 28.33 -16.77
C ASP A 21 6.42 27.86 -15.88
N VAL A 22 5.22 28.42 -16.06
CA VAL A 22 4.01 27.99 -15.32
C VAL A 22 3.65 26.54 -15.65
N GLY A 23 3.73 26.15 -16.92
CA GLY A 23 3.48 24.78 -17.37
C GLY A 23 4.47 23.78 -16.79
N LEU A 24 5.75 24.15 -16.72
CA LEU A 24 6.82 23.31 -16.20
C LEU A 24 6.68 23.10 -14.69
N LEU A 25 6.36 24.15 -13.94
CA LEU A 25 6.07 24.06 -12.51
C LEU A 25 4.85 23.16 -12.22
N GLY A 26 3.79 23.27 -13.04
CA GLY A 26 2.63 22.40 -12.93
C GLY A 26 2.96 20.92 -13.16
N ALA A 27 3.78 20.61 -14.16
CA ALA A 27 4.21 19.26 -14.47
C ALA A 27 5.04 18.61 -13.33
N VAL A 28 5.97 19.36 -12.73
CA VAL A 28 6.82 18.87 -11.63
C VAL A 28 5.99 18.53 -10.39
N THR A 29 5.03 19.38 -10.02
CA THR A 29 4.17 19.13 -8.86
C THR A 29 3.29 17.90 -9.06
N THR A 30 2.74 17.67 -10.23
CA THR A 30 1.91 16.52 -10.56
C THR A 30 2.72 15.22 -10.47
N THR A 31 3.94 15.20 -10.96
CA THR A 31 4.82 14.02 -10.93
C THR A 31 5.18 13.63 -9.49
N ALA A 32 5.48 14.60 -8.63
CA ALA A 32 5.81 14.36 -7.23
C ALA A 32 4.62 13.77 -6.45
N LEU A 33 3.40 14.26 -6.71
CA LEU A 33 2.18 13.75 -6.10
C LEU A 33 1.91 12.31 -6.54
N THR A 34 2.00 12.02 -7.83
CA THR A 34 1.79 10.68 -8.39
C THR A 34 2.78 9.67 -7.81
N GLY A 35 4.05 10.02 -7.66
CA GLY A 35 5.06 9.16 -7.04
C GLY A 35 4.73 8.80 -5.60
N ARG A 36 4.19 9.74 -4.82
CA ARG A 36 3.75 9.49 -3.43
C ARG A 36 2.56 8.53 -3.36
N LEU A 37 1.56 8.74 -4.22
CA LEU A 37 0.37 7.89 -4.28
C LEU A 37 0.71 6.46 -4.69
N LEU A 38 1.63 6.28 -5.64
CA LEU A 38 2.09 4.95 -6.07
C LEU A 38 2.82 4.21 -4.95
N THR A 39 3.64 4.89 -4.15
CA THR A 39 4.32 4.28 -3.01
C THR A 39 3.32 3.83 -1.97
N GLU A 40 2.36 4.67 -1.62
CA GLU A 40 1.31 4.33 -0.66
C GLU A 40 0.43 3.16 -1.15
N ALA A 41 0.06 3.15 -2.43
CA ALA A 41 -0.69 2.06 -3.03
C ALA A 41 0.07 0.72 -2.99
N ARG A 42 1.39 0.74 -3.23
CA ARG A 42 2.24 -0.45 -3.12
C ARG A 42 2.30 -0.98 -1.70
N ASP A 43 2.43 -0.11 -0.71
CA ASP A 43 2.49 -0.53 0.70
C ASP A 43 1.16 -1.15 1.14
N ARG A 44 0.02 -0.56 0.77
CA ARG A 44 -1.32 -1.14 1.01
C ARG A 44 -1.49 -2.51 0.34
N THR A 45 -1.01 -2.66 -0.89
CA THR A 45 -1.06 -3.94 -1.60
C THR A 45 -0.25 -5.02 -0.88
N ARG A 46 0.94 -4.70 -0.39
CA ARG A 46 1.77 -5.64 0.39
C ARG A 46 1.08 -6.08 1.68
N VAL A 47 0.47 -5.14 2.40
CA VAL A 47 -0.30 -5.43 3.62
C VAL A 47 -1.45 -6.39 3.31
N THR A 48 -2.22 -6.12 2.24
CA THR A 48 -3.35 -6.96 1.84
C THR A 48 -2.90 -8.38 1.46
N ILE A 49 -1.83 -8.51 0.71
CA ILE A 49 -1.27 -9.82 0.32
C ILE A 49 -0.82 -10.59 1.56
N ALA A 50 -0.08 -9.96 2.47
CA ALA A 50 0.39 -10.60 3.69
C ALA A 50 -0.76 -11.08 4.57
N ALA A 51 -1.82 -10.28 4.72
CA ALA A 51 -3.02 -10.67 5.46
C ALA A 51 -3.74 -11.84 4.81
N SER A 52 -3.89 -11.84 3.49
CA SER A 52 -4.53 -12.92 2.74
C SER A 52 -3.77 -14.23 2.87
N ASP A 53 -2.45 -14.20 2.74
CA ASP A 53 -1.58 -15.36 2.90
C ASP A 53 -1.70 -15.95 4.30
N ARG A 54 -1.76 -15.10 5.34
CA ARG A 54 -1.94 -15.55 6.72
C ARG A 54 -3.30 -16.21 6.93
N ILE A 55 -4.35 -15.61 6.41
CA ILE A 55 -5.71 -16.17 6.51
C ILE A 55 -5.76 -17.57 5.88
N GLU A 56 -5.15 -17.75 4.71
CA GLU A 56 -5.07 -19.03 4.03
C GLU A 56 -4.29 -20.07 4.85
N LEU A 57 -3.12 -19.70 5.38
CA LEU A 57 -2.33 -20.57 6.23
C LEU A 57 -3.10 -21.03 7.46
N VAL A 58 -3.79 -20.13 8.14
CA VAL A 58 -4.60 -20.44 9.34
C VAL A 58 -5.79 -21.30 8.96
N ARG A 59 -6.48 -21.04 7.85
CA ARG A 59 -7.58 -21.87 7.35
C ARG A 59 -7.13 -23.29 7.03
N ASN A 60 -5.98 -23.44 6.41
CA ASN A 60 -5.42 -24.74 6.09
C ASN A 60 -5.02 -25.49 7.37
N ALA A 61 -4.42 -24.81 8.32
CA ALA A 61 -4.09 -25.39 9.64
C ALA A 61 -5.35 -25.80 10.42
N ALA A 62 -6.43 -25.01 10.35
CA ALA A 62 -7.69 -25.32 10.99
C ALA A 62 -8.40 -26.57 10.44
N ARG A 63 -8.12 -26.94 9.18
CA ARG A 63 -8.64 -28.13 8.51
C ARG A 63 -7.75 -29.37 8.72
N ALA A 64 -6.53 -29.19 9.21
CA ALA A 64 -5.61 -30.30 9.46
C ALA A 64 -6.01 -31.10 10.71
N PRO A 65 -5.52 -32.35 10.88
CA PRO A 65 -5.69 -33.11 12.08
C PRO A 65 -5.20 -32.32 13.31
N GLY A 66 -6.03 -32.18 14.34
CA GLY A 66 -5.81 -31.29 15.48
C GLY A 66 -6.53 -29.95 15.37
N GLY A 67 -6.98 -29.58 14.19
CA GLY A 67 -7.88 -28.45 13.92
C GLY A 67 -7.48 -27.16 14.66
N CYS A 68 -8.46 -26.49 15.20
CA CYS A 68 -8.26 -25.23 15.91
C CYS A 68 -7.50 -25.34 17.24
N ALA A 69 -7.29 -26.53 17.78
CA ALA A 69 -6.50 -26.72 19.00
C ALA A 69 -4.99 -26.43 18.75
N ALA A 70 -4.55 -26.58 17.51
CA ALA A 70 -3.17 -26.33 17.09
C ALA A 70 -2.92 -24.88 16.66
N LEU A 71 -3.97 -24.05 16.58
CA LEU A 71 -3.81 -22.66 16.18
C LEU A 71 -3.20 -21.82 17.30
N ALA A 72 -1.95 -21.47 17.14
CA ALA A 72 -1.24 -20.55 18.04
C ALA A 72 -1.12 -19.15 17.40
N GLY A 73 -1.12 -18.13 18.26
CA GLY A 73 -0.71 -16.79 17.85
C GLY A 73 0.80 -16.71 17.63
N GLY A 74 1.25 -15.64 16.98
CA GLY A 74 2.68 -15.42 16.76
C GLY A 74 2.99 -14.09 16.12
N THR A 75 4.28 -13.89 15.90
CA THR A 75 4.81 -12.70 15.20
C THR A 75 5.84 -13.15 14.17
N ARG A 76 5.91 -12.43 13.05
CA ARG A 76 6.87 -12.70 11.99
C ARG A 76 7.30 -11.40 11.30
N PRO A 77 8.60 -11.17 11.08
CA PRO A 77 9.04 -10.11 10.19
C PRO A 77 8.75 -10.50 8.73
N LEU A 78 8.21 -9.55 7.95
CA LEU A 78 7.92 -9.73 6.52
C LEU A 78 8.97 -9.10 5.62
N GLY A 79 9.95 -8.38 6.21
CA GLY A 79 10.94 -7.60 5.48
C GLY A 79 10.43 -6.22 5.05
N GLY A 80 11.36 -5.35 4.61
CA GLY A 80 11.01 -3.99 4.16
C GLY A 80 10.30 -3.11 5.21
N GLY A 81 10.59 -3.31 6.50
CA GLY A 81 9.96 -2.57 7.58
C GLY A 81 8.54 -3.05 7.94
N LEU A 82 8.11 -4.19 7.41
CA LEU A 82 6.83 -4.82 7.74
C LEU A 82 7.01 -5.92 8.76
N SER A 83 6.12 -5.98 9.74
CA SER A 83 5.98 -7.09 10.68
C SER A 83 4.52 -7.50 10.81
N GLU A 84 4.30 -8.77 11.03
CA GLU A 84 3.00 -9.39 11.18
C GLU A 84 2.88 -9.96 12.58
N GLN A 85 1.77 -9.69 13.23
CA GLN A 85 1.35 -10.33 14.49
C GLN A 85 -0.04 -10.87 14.30
N TRP A 86 -0.27 -12.10 14.74
CA TRP A 86 -1.61 -12.70 14.71
C TRP A 86 -1.96 -13.35 16.04
N THR A 87 -3.22 -13.29 16.36
CA THR A 87 -3.79 -13.94 17.54
C THR A 87 -5.04 -14.70 17.15
N THR A 88 -5.29 -15.82 17.84
CA THR A 88 -6.52 -16.59 17.70
C THR A 88 -7.25 -16.61 19.04
N ALA A 89 -8.53 -16.30 19.04
CA ALA A 89 -9.36 -16.26 20.23
C ALA A 89 -10.66 -17.06 20.05
N GLY A 90 -11.26 -17.48 21.15
CA GLY A 90 -12.52 -18.21 21.17
C GLY A 90 -12.36 -19.69 21.46
N SER A 91 -13.50 -20.36 21.64
CA SER A 91 -13.62 -21.80 21.90
C SER A 91 -14.74 -22.37 21.03
N GLY A 92 -14.67 -23.66 20.72
CA GLY A 92 -15.69 -24.33 19.90
C GLY A 92 -15.31 -24.43 18.42
N PRO A 93 -16.31 -24.58 17.53
CA PRO A 93 -16.10 -24.89 16.11
C PRO A 93 -15.60 -23.71 15.28
N THR A 94 -15.47 -22.54 15.88
CA THR A 94 -14.97 -21.33 15.20
C THR A 94 -13.97 -20.60 16.07
N ARG A 95 -12.98 -19.96 15.42
CA ARG A 95 -11.99 -19.08 16.05
C ARG A 95 -12.01 -17.71 15.41
N LEU A 96 -11.91 -16.68 16.24
CA LEU A 96 -11.62 -15.33 15.75
C LEU A 96 -10.10 -15.23 15.48
N LEU A 97 -9.74 -14.91 14.28
CA LEU A 97 -8.37 -14.58 13.88
C LEU A 97 -8.25 -13.07 13.76
N GLU A 98 -7.33 -12.50 14.50
CA GLU A 98 -6.93 -11.10 14.39
C GLU A 98 -5.49 -11.04 13.89
N ILE A 99 -5.27 -10.29 12.82
CA ILE A 99 -3.97 -10.07 12.20
C ILE A 99 -3.68 -8.58 12.25
N ILE A 100 -2.54 -8.21 12.81
CA ILE A 100 -2.04 -6.84 12.86
C ILE A 100 -0.78 -6.80 12.02
N ILE A 101 -0.79 -5.99 10.97
CA ILE A 101 0.39 -5.75 10.13
C ILE A 101 0.88 -4.35 10.42
N THR A 102 2.08 -4.26 10.96
CA THR A 102 2.74 -3.01 11.30
C THR A 102 3.76 -2.67 10.22
N SER A 103 3.67 -1.48 9.67
CA SER A 103 4.64 -0.91 8.74
C SER A 103 5.42 0.21 9.42
N THR A 104 6.75 0.11 9.38
CA THR A 104 7.65 1.17 9.87
C THR A 104 8.24 1.88 8.67
N THR A 105 7.89 3.15 8.51
CA THR A 105 8.37 4.02 7.43
C THR A 105 9.10 5.22 8.01
N ALA A 106 9.79 5.99 7.17
CA ALA A 106 10.41 7.25 7.57
C ALA A 106 9.39 8.29 8.12
N ARG A 107 8.09 8.09 7.86
CA ARG A 107 7.01 8.96 8.31
C ARG A 107 6.35 8.51 9.61
N GLY A 108 6.72 7.33 10.12
CA GLY A 108 6.15 6.77 11.35
C GLY A 108 5.77 5.30 11.22
N ILE A 109 5.09 4.84 12.26
CA ILE A 109 4.59 3.48 12.38
C ILE A 109 3.09 3.49 12.10
N HIS A 110 2.65 2.65 11.17
CA HIS A 110 1.25 2.42 10.85
C HIS A 110 0.91 0.96 11.11
N ALA A 111 -0.26 0.72 11.70
CA ALA A 111 -0.77 -0.62 11.96
C ALA A 111 -2.13 -0.81 11.31
N ASP A 112 -2.26 -1.84 10.49
CA ASP A 112 -3.50 -2.27 9.88
C ASP A 112 -3.99 -3.56 10.55
N THR A 113 -5.25 -3.59 10.96
CA THR A 113 -5.84 -4.74 11.66
C THR A 113 -6.91 -5.38 10.79
N VAL A 114 -6.77 -6.68 10.57
CA VAL A 114 -7.74 -7.52 9.86
C VAL A 114 -8.30 -8.54 10.83
N ARG A 115 -9.63 -8.65 10.89
CA ARG A 115 -10.34 -9.64 11.72
C ARG A 115 -11.18 -10.54 10.84
N THR A 116 -11.09 -11.83 11.06
CA THR A 116 -11.91 -12.82 10.36
C THR A 116 -12.22 -14.00 11.25
N VAL A 117 -13.25 -14.76 10.90
CA VAL A 117 -13.62 -16.00 11.60
C VAL A 117 -13.14 -17.20 10.79
N VAL A 118 -12.52 -18.15 11.46
CA VAL A 118 -12.05 -19.40 10.87
C VAL A 118 -12.85 -20.55 11.47
N SER A 119 -13.43 -21.39 10.61
CA SER A 119 -14.13 -22.60 11.01
C SER A 119 -13.15 -23.75 11.19
N CYS A 120 -13.32 -24.48 12.27
CA CYS A 120 -12.56 -25.67 12.60
C CYS A 120 -13.25 -26.91 12.00
N ALA A 121 -12.46 -27.82 11.46
CA ALA A 121 -12.97 -29.13 11.02
C ALA A 121 -12.93 -30.14 12.18
#